data_a8f0418f68665050e30ec848cc8c0749
#
_entry.id   a8f0418f68665050e30ec848cc8c0749
#
_cell.length_a   1.000
_cell.length_b   1.000
_cell.length_c   1.000
_cell.angle_alpha   90.00
_cell.angle_beta   90.00
_cell.angle_gamma   90.00
#
_symmetry.space_group_name_H-M   'P 1'
#
loop_
_entity.id
_entity.type
_entity.pdbx_description
1 polymer ?
#
loop_
_entity_poly.entity_id
_entity_poly.type
_entity_poly.pdbx_seq_one_letter_code
_entity_poly.pdbx_strand_id
1 'polypeptide(L)'
;MNTISAPVIGICGGGNLAHAMAGWLGTRGLHVNILTRNPNQWGKSLSAIFPNGTTHHAPLGHISNHPEILKDCNLVLVAVPRFGIREVCHRIKPYLHREQGLAIVPGTPEVMEMAEDPSWTSTVSLMGIYKVPLICRTQEYGHSVSILGSRPLNR
;
A
#
# COMPACT_ATOMS: atom_id res chain seq x y z
N MET A 1 -6.25 13.90 27.36
CA MET A 1 -6.89 13.42 26.12
C MET A 1 -5.89 12.60 25.32
N ASN A 2 -6.17 11.33 25.14
CA ASN A 2 -5.36 10.53 24.22
C ASN A 2 -5.76 10.94 22.80
N THR A 3 -4.95 11.79 22.19
CA THR A 3 -5.03 12.01 20.74
C THR A 3 -4.61 10.72 20.05
N ILE A 4 -5.57 10.01 19.50
CA ILE A 4 -5.29 8.86 18.63
C ILE A 4 -4.57 9.45 17.41
N SER A 5 -3.30 9.14 17.25
CA SER A 5 -2.55 9.52 16.05
C SER A 5 -3.18 8.84 14.83
N ALA A 6 -3.17 9.52 13.68
CA ALA A 6 -3.66 8.93 12.43
C ALA A 6 -2.90 7.62 12.12
N PRO A 7 -3.59 6.58 11.63
CA PRO A 7 -2.91 5.34 11.24
C PRO A 7 -1.85 5.56 10.17
N VAL A 8 -0.78 4.79 10.27
CA VAL A 8 0.31 4.78 9.27
C VAL A 8 0.16 3.57 8.38
N ILE A 9 0.09 3.80 7.09
CA ILE A 9 -0.04 2.77 6.07
C ILE A 9 1.27 2.65 5.30
N GLY A 10 1.84 1.46 5.27
CA GLY A 10 2.98 1.16 4.42
C GLY A 10 2.51 0.57 3.09
N ILE A 11 2.93 1.12 1.96
CA ILE A 11 2.61 0.58 0.65
C ILE A 11 3.88 0.02 0.03
N CYS A 12 3.86 -1.26 -0.30
CA CYS A 12 4.93 -1.95 -1.00
C CYS A 12 4.58 -2.01 -2.49
N GLY A 13 5.35 -1.32 -3.32
CA GLY A 13 5.14 -1.28 -4.75
C GLY A 13 5.51 0.05 -5.40
N GLY A 14 5.43 0.10 -6.71
CA GLY A 14 5.74 1.31 -7.49
C GLY A 14 4.93 1.41 -8.77
N GLY A 15 3.91 0.56 -8.95
CA GLY A 15 3.04 0.58 -10.11
C GLY A 15 1.82 1.51 -9.96
N ASN A 16 0.90 1.41 -10.91
CA ASN A 16 -0.31 2.23 -10.93
C ASN A 16 -1.12 2.14 -9.63
N LEU A 17 -1.32 0.92 -9.13
CA LEU A 17 -2.11 0.71 -7.92
C LEU A 17 -1.44 1.29 -6.68
N ALA A 18 -0.11 1.12 -6.54
CA ALA A 18 0.63 1.70 -5.42
C ALA A 18 0.51 3.22 -5.40
N HIS A 19 0.65 3.89 -6.55
CA HIS A 19 0.44 5.33 -6.68
C HIS A 19 -0.99 5.74 -6.32
N ALA A 20 -1.99 5.04 -6.86
CA ALA A 20 -3.39 5.36 -6.60
C ALA A 20 -3.79 5.17 -5.15
N MET A 21 -3.35 4.09 -4.52
CA MET A 21 -3.61 3.84 -3.09
C MET A 21 -2.93 4.88 -2.22
N ALA A 22 -1.67 5.25 -2.53
CA ALA A 22 -0.96 6.31 -1.81
C ALA A 22 -1.70 7.66 -1.90
N GLY A 23 -2.11 8.04 -3.10
CA GLY A 23 -2.86 9.27 -3.31
C GLY A 23 -4.22 9.23 -2.63
N TRP A 24 -4.97 8.16 -2.81
CA TRP A 24 -6.32 8.02 -2.26
C TRP A 24 -6.34 7.99 -0.73
N LEU A 25 -5.43 7.27 -0.10
CA LEU A 25 -5.32 7.20 1.36
C LEU A 25 -4.77 8.50 1.95
N GLY A 26 -3.74 9.08 1.33
CA GLY A 26 -3.14 10.33 1.78
C GLY A 26 -4.11 11.50 1.76
N THR A 27 -4.99 11.59 0.77
CA THR A 27 -6.03 12.63 0.70
C THR A 27 -7.11 12.48 1.79
N ARG A 28 -7.15 11.34 2.47
CA ARG A 28 -8.04 11.07 3.62
C ARG A 28 -7.38 11.28 4.97
N GLY A 29 -6.21 11.89 4.99
CA GLY A 29 -5.49 12.22 6.22
C GLY A 29 -4.72 11.05 6.83
N LEU A 30 -4.53 9.95 6.11
CA LEU A 30 -3.70 8.84 6.55
C LEU A 30 -2.23 9.12 6.23
N HIS A 31 -1.33 8.73 7.13
CA HIS A 31 0.11 8.77 6.87
C HIS A 31 0.49 7.58 5.98
N VAL A 32 1.15 7.86 4.86
CA VAL A 32 1.54 6.84 3.90
C VAL A 32 3.05 6.79 3.74
N ASN A 33 3.63 5.62 4.01
CA ASN A 33 5.02 5.30 3.72
C ASN A 33 5.10 4.42 2.47
N ILE A 34 6.11 4.61 1.65
CA ILE A 34 6.29 3.87 0.39
C ILE A 34 7.57 3.05 0.45
N LEU A 35 7.42 1.73 0.35
CA LEU A 35 8.54 0.81 0.10
C LEU A 35 8.62 0.53 -1.40
N THR A 36 9.65 1.02 -2.06
CA THR A 36 9.81 0.94 -3.51
C THR A 36 11.26 0.73 -3.91
N ARG A 37 11.49 0.21 -5.11
CA ARG A 37 12.85 -0.01 -5.64
C ARG A 37 13.58 1.30 -5.96
N ASN A 38 12.83 2.32 -6.35
CA ASN A 38 13.39 3.59 -6.83
C ASN A 38 12.88 4.77 -5.98
N PRO A 39 13.26 4.85 -4.69
CA PRO A 39 12.76 5.87 -3.78
C PRO A 39 13.10 7.29 -4.24
N ASN A 40 14.23 7.48 -4.92
CA ASN A 40 14.69 8.79 -5.38
C ASN A 40 13.84 9.39 -6.51
N GLN A 41 12.98 8.59 -7.15
CA GLN A 41 12.07 9.05 -8.20
C GLN A 41 10.74 9.57 -7.63
N TRP A 42 10.52 9.43 -6.34
CA TRP A 42 9.30 9.88 -5.68
C TRP A 42 9.47 11.27 -5.07
N GLY A 43 8.44 12.09 -5.23
CA GLY A 43 8.34 13.39 -4.55
C GLY A 43 7.89 13.25 -3.10
N LYS A 44 7.90 14.36 -2.37
CA LYS A 44 7.40 14.41 -0.98
C LYS A 44 5.87 14.43 -0.90
N SER A 45 5.21 14.66 -2.00
CA SER A 45 3.75 14.61 -2.15
C SER A 45 3.38 13.97 -3.48
N LEU A 46 2.19 13.44 -3.55
CA LEU A 46 1.62 12.81 -4.73
C LEU A 46 0.33 13.54 -5.11
N SER A 47 0.24 13.99 -6.36
CA SER A 47 -0.98 14.59 -6.90
C SER A 47 -1.93 13.49 -7.37
N ALA A 48 -3.08 13.39 -6.75
CA ALA A 48 -4.15 12.48 -7.14
C ALA A 48 -5.22 13.25 -7.92
N ILE A 49 -5.46 12.87 -9.16
CA ILE A 49 -6.45 13.45 -10.06
C ILE A 49 -7.68 12.54 -10.04
N PHE A 50 -8.81 13.07 -9.57
CA PHE A 50 -10.05 12.33 -9.43
C PHE A 50 -10.96 12.41 -10.66
N PRO A 51 -11.98 11.52 -10.80
CA PRO A 51 -12.83 11.47 -11.97
C PRO A 51 -13.59 12.77 -12.26
N ASN A 52 -13.87 13.58 -11.22
CA ASN A 52 -14.52 14.88 -11.36
C ASN A 52 -13.57 16.00 -11.82
N GLY A 53 -12.31 15.68 -12.13
CA GLY A 53 -11.29 16.63 -12.56
C GLY A 53 -10.57 17.36 -11.43
N THR A 54 -10.94 17.12 -10.16
CA THR A 54 -10.24 17.73 -9.03
C THR A 54 -8.89 17.07 -8.80
N THR A 55 -7.89 17.87 -8.42
CA THR A 55 -6.56 17.40 -8.04
C THR A 55 -6.35 17.66 -6.56
N HIS A 56 -5.94 16.62 -5.84
CA HIS A 56 -5.58 16.71 -4.44
C HIS A 56 -4.12 16.31 -4.25
N HIS A 57 -3.42 17.04 -3.39
CA HIS A 57 -2.04 16.74 -3.04
C HIS A 57 -2.00 15.91 -1.76
N ALA A 58 -1.52 14.69 -1.87
CA ALA A 58 -1.34 13.79 -0.73
C ALA A 58 0.12 13.87 -0.25
N PRO A 59 0.38 14.36 0.97
CA PRO A 59 1.72 14.30 1.51
C PRO A 59 2.12 12.84 1.73
N LEU A 60 3.38 12.52 1.43
CA LEU A 60 3.96 11.20 1.66
C LEU A 60 4.87 11.25 2.89
N GLY A 61 4.92 10.15 3.62
CA GLY A 61 5.82 9.96 4.74
C GLY A 61 7.21 9.50 4.28
N HIS A 62 7.71 8.42 4.88
CA HIS A 62 8.98 7.84 4.48
C HIS A 62 8.88 7.10 3.15
N ILE A 63 9.85 7.33 2.28
CA ILE A 63 9.98 6.66 0.99
C ILE A 63 11.36 6.02 0.97
N SER A 64 11.40 4.70 0.86
CA SER A 64 12.66 3.96 0.99
C SER A 64 12.61 2.64 0.21
N ASN A 65 13.78 2.10 -0.07
CA ASN A 65 13.95 0.72 -0.52
C ASN A 65 14.28 -0.25 0.64
N HIS A 66 14.33 0.24 1.87
CA HIS A 66 14.58 -0.58 3.07
C HIS A 66 13.28 -0.90 3.80
N PRO A 67 12.95 -2.20 4.01
CA PRO A 67 11.71 -2.62 4.66
C PRO A 67 11.55 -2.15 6.11
N GLU A 68 12.60 -1.64 6.72
CA GLU A 68 12.56 -1.11 8.09
C GLU A 68 11.51 -0.01 8.30
N ILE A 69 11.17 0.74 7.25
CA ILE A 69 10.11 1.76 7.30
C ILE A 69 8.72 1.18 7.60
N LEU A 70 8.54 -0.13 7.49
CA LEU A 70 7.27 -0.81 7.75
C LEU A 70 7.02 -1.10 9.23
N LYS A 71 8.06 -1.04 10.08
CA LYS A 71 7.96 -1.43 11.50
C LYS A 71 6.89 -0.65 12.27
N ASP A 72 6.74 0.63 11.99
CA ASP A 72 5.80 1.52 12.67
C ASP A 72 4.46 1.68 11.93
N CYS A 73 4.24 0.93 10.86
CA CYS A 73 2.98 0.94 10.13
C CYS A 73 1.92 0.11 10.85
N ASN A 74 0.68 0.58 10.85
CA ASN A 74 -0.46 -0.16 11.36
C ASN A 74 -0.96 -1.20 10.35
N LEU A 75 -0.88 -0.86 9.07
CA LEU A 75 -1.27 -1.72 7.97
C LEU A 75 -0.20 -1.65 6.87
N VAL A 76 0.17 -2.78 6.34
CA VAL A 76 1.05 -2.90 5.18
C VAL A 76 0.24 -3.41 4.00
N LEU A 77 0.24 -2.66 2.90
CA LEU A 77 -0.40 -3.03 1.63
C LEU A 77 0.67 -3.50 0.64
N VAL A 78 0.57 -4.72 0.19
CA VAL A 78 1.40 -5.23 -0.91
C VAL A 78 0.65 -5.03 -2.22
N ALA A 79 1.06 -4.05 -3.01
CA ALA A 79 0.45 -3.64 -4.27
C ALA A 79 1.44 -3.81 -5.42
N VAL A 80 1.80 -5.06 -5.68
CA VAL A 80 2.74 -5.46 -6.74
C VAL A 80 2.07 -6.45 -7.71
N PRO A 81 2.59 -6.59 -8.93
CA PRO A 81 2.12 -7.66 -9.82
C PRO A 81 2.22 -9.03 -9.17
N ARG A 82 1.33 -9.94 -9.54
CA ARG A 82 1.22 -11.27 -8.95
C ARG A 82 2.55 -12.01 -8.82
N PHE A 83 3.38 -11.95 -9.85
CA PHE A 83 4.69 -12.63 -9.85
C PHE A 83 5.69 -12.08 -8.80
N GLY A 84 5.48 -10.87 -8.29
CA GLY A 84 6.32 -10.24 -7.28
C GLY A 84 5.86 -10.44 -5.83
N ILE A 85 4.65 -10.96 -5.61
CA ILE A 85 4.05 -11.03 -4.27
C ILE A 85 4.89 -11.86 -3.32
N ARG A 86 5.29 -13.07 -3.71
CA ARG A 86 6.09 -13.95 -2.86
C ARG A 86 7.41 -13.32 -2.45
N GLU A 87 8.14 -12.77 -3.41
CA GLU A 87 9.43 -12.12 -3.17
C GLU A 87 9.29 -10.96 -2.18
N VAL A 88 8.32 -10.07 -2.42
CA VAL A 88 8.08 -8.92 -1.55
C VAL A 88 7.67 -9.38 -0.15
N CYS A 89 6.74 -10.32 -0.04
CA CYS A 89 6.30 -10.84 1.25
C CYS A 89 7.44 -11.46 2.04
N HIS A 90 8.28 -12.29 1.43
CA HIS A 90 9.45 -12.86 2.11
C HIS A 90 10.45 -11.78 2.56
N ARG A 91 10.67 -10.76 1.74
CA ARG A 91 11.58 -9.67 2.05
C ARG A 91 11.11 -8.83 3.23
N ILE A 92 9.81 -8.56 3.33
CA ILE A 92 9.27 -7.71 4.39
C ILE A 92 8.97 -8.46 5.69
N LYS A 93 8.78 -9.77 5.64
CA LYS A 93 8.37 -10.60 6.80
C LYS A 93 9.18 -10.35 8.07
N PRO A 94 10.53 -10.24 8.05
CA PRO A 94 11.33 -10.00 9.25
C PRO A 94 11.03 -8.66 9.96
N TYR A 95 10.36 -7.74 9.27
CA TYR A 95 10.05 -6.39 9.76
C TYR A 95 8.60 -6.25 10.23
N LEU A 96 7.81 -7.30 10.11
CA LEU A 96 6.41 -7.32 10.50
C LEU A 96 6.23 -7.86 11.92
N HIS A 97 5.15 -7.45 12.58
CA HIS A 97 4.80 -7.91 13.93
C HIS A 97 3.29 -8.08 14.11
N ARG A 98 2.91 -8.72 15.21
CA ARG A 98 1.54 -9.21 15.46
C ARG A 98 0.46 -8.14 15.50
N GLU A 99 0.82 -6.90 15.79
CA GLU A 99 -0.14 -5.79 15.87
C GLU A 99 -0.43 -5.16 14.51
N GLN A 100 0.24 -5.62 13.45
CA GLN A 100 0.06 -5.11 12.10
C GLN A 100 -0.90 -5.96 11.29
N GLY A 101 -1.61 -5.30 10.37
CA GLY A 101 -2.28 -5.94 9.25
C GLY A 101 -1.36 -6.02 8.02
N LEU A 102 -1.46 -7.11 7.28
CA LEU A 102 -0.85 -7.27 5.97
C LEU A 102 -1.94 -7.57 4.95
N ALA A 103 -2.20 -6.63 4.06
CA ALA A 103 -3.16 -6.77 2.97
C ALA A 103 -2.43 -6.93 1.64
N ILE A 104 -2.84 -7.91 0.84
CA ILE A 104 -2.29 -8.17 -0.48
C ILE A 104 -3.33 -7.83 -1.53
N VAL A 105 -2.95 -6.98 -2.48
CA VAL A 105 -3.84 -6.44 -3.51
C VAL A 105 -3.17 -6.58 -4.88
N PRO A 106 -3.76 -7.34 -5.78
CA PRO A 106 -4.91 -8.22 -5.64
C PRO A 106 -4.60 -9.45 -4.78
N GLY A 107 -5.59 -9.91 -4.01
CA GLY A 107 -5.52 -11.18 -3.30
C GLY A 107 -5.44 -12.34 -4.29
N THR A 108 -4.56 -13.28 -4.04
CA THR A 108 -4.20 -14.38 -4.93
C THR A 108 -4.18 -15.70 -4.17
N PRO A 109 -4.06 -16.84 -4.85
CA PRO A 109 -3.86 -18.12 -4.20
C PRO A 109 -2.68 -18.13 -3.19
N GLU A 110 -1.66 -17.31 -3.44
CA GLU A 110 -0.51 -17.16 -2.53
C GLU A 110 -0.94 -16.68 -1.13
N VAL A 111 -1.95 -15.80 -1.04
CA VAL A 111 -2.51 -15.35 0.25
C VAL A 111 -3.17 -16.52 0.98
N MET A 112 -3.86 -17.40 0.27
CA MET A 112 -4.49 -18.58 0.87
C MET A 112 -3.43 -19.54 1.43
N GLU A 113 -2.36 -19.79 0.67
CA GLU A 113 -1.23 -20.59 1.15
C GLU A 113 -0.59 -19.97 2.40
N MET A 114 -0.39 -18.65 2.41
CA MET A 114 0.14 -17.94 3.58
C MET A 114 -0.79 -18.05 4.79
N ALA A 115 -2.10 -18.04 4.58
CA ALA A 115 -3.09 -18.15 5.66
C ALA A 115 -3.07 -19.54 6.33
N GLU A 116 -2.63 -20.57 5.61
CA GLU A 116 -2.46 -21.92 6.13
C GLU A 116 -1.09 -22.13 6.81
N ASP A 117 -0.16 -21.21 6.65
CA ASP A 117 1.18 -21.28 7.20
C ASP A 117 1.27 -20.57 8.57
N PRO A 118 1.49 -21.33 9.68
CA PRO A 118 1.61 -20.74 11.01
C PRO A 118 2.73 -19.70 11.14
N SER A 119 3.77 -19.78 10.31
CA SER A 119 4.85 -18.79 10.31
C SER A 119 4.38 -17.40 9.86
N TRP A 120 3.28 -17.32 9.09
CA TRP A 120 2.63 -16.07 8.71
C TRP A 120 1.54 -15.65 9.69
N THR A 121 0.63 -16.57 10.02
CA THR A 121 -0.53 -16.26 10.88
C THR A 121 -0.15 -15.92 12.31
N SER A 122 1.01 -16.39 12.79
CA SER A 122 1.58 -15.98 14.08
C SER A 122 2.33 -14.65 14.03
N THR A 123 2.66 -14.15 12.84
CA THR A 123 3.49 -12.95 12.66
C THR A 123 2.64 -11.71 12.43
N VAL A 124 1.54 -11.80 11.68
CA VAL A 124 0.77 -10.66 11.21
C VAL A 124 -0.68 -11.07 10.95
N SER A 125 -1.61 -10.13 10.98
CA SER A 125 -3.00 -10.36 10.54
C SER A 125 -3.08 -10.25 9.02
N LEU A 126 -3.41 -11.36 8.35
CA LEU A 126 -3.46 -11.45 6.88
C LEU A 126 -4.83 -11.04 6.31
N MET A 127 -4.80 -10.33 5.20
CA MET A 127 -5.98 -9.97 4.42
C MET A 127 -5.67 -10.06 2.92
N GLY A 128 -6.56 -10.69 2.16
CA GLY A 128 -6.54 -10.67 0.70
C GLY A 128 -7.65 -9.79 0.15
N ILE A 129 -7.32 -8.89 -0.76
CA ILE A 129 -8.30 -8.09 -1.49
C ILE A 129 -8.35 -8.60 -2.93
N TYR A 130 -9.43 -9.30 -3.25
CA TYR A 130 -9.55 -10.00 -4.54
C TYR A 130 -9.63 -9.10 -5.75
N LYS A 131 -10.32 -7.97 -5.61
CA LYS A 131 -10.51 -7.01 -6.70
C LYS A 131 -9.67 -5.79 -6.46
N VAL A 132 -8.95 -5.35 -7.49
CA VAL A 132 -8.28 -4.06 -7.47
C VAL A 132 -9.35 -2.97 -7.24
N PRO A 133 -9.29 -2.23 -6.14
CA PRO A 133 -10.37 -1.32 -5.75
C PRO A 133 -10.46 -0.08 -6.60
N LEU A 134 -9.37 0.32 -7.24
CA LEU A 134 -9.26 1.55 -8.02
C LEU A 134 -8.90 1.26 -9.48
N ILE A 135 -9.58 1.94 -10.38
CA ILE A 135 -9.18 2.03 -11.79
C ILE A 135 -8.30 3.27 -11.89
N CYS A 136 -7.04 3.10 -12.25
CA CYS A 136 -6.06 4.15 -12.11
C CYS A 136 -4.91 4.05 -13.12
N ARG A 137 -4.23 5.18 -13.32
CA ARG A 137 -3.04 5.24 -14.17
C ARG A 137 -2.07 6.30 -13.63
N THR A 138 -0.82 5.90 -13.45
CA THR A 138 0.26 6.83 -13.13
C THR A 138 0.48 7.76 -14.32
N GLN A 139 0.51 9.06 -14.06
CA GLN A 139 0.77 10.09 -15.07
C GLN A 139 2.25 10.44 -15.08
N GLU A 140 2.79 10.78 -13.92
CA GLU A 140 4.22 11.02 -13.71
C GLU A 140 4.68 10.17 -12.54
N TYR A 141 5.65 9.30 -12.78
CA TYR A 141 6.13 8.33 -11.77
C TYR A 141 6.59 9.04 -10.50
N GLY A 142 6.08 8.62 -9.37
CA GLY A 142 6.40 9.18 -8.06
C GLY A 142 5.76 10.55 -7.77
N HIS A 143 5.02 11.15 -8.70
CA HIS A 143 4.51 12.53 -8.58
C HIS A 143 3.01 12.68 -8.82
N SER A 144 2.43 11.94 -9.76
CA SER A 144 1.00 12.07 -10.05
C SER A 144 0.35 10.80 -10.56
N VAL A 145 -0.92 10.63 -10.21
CA VAL A 145 -1.76 9.50 -10.60
C VAL A 145 -3.17 9.97 -10.88
N SER A 146 -3.77 9.44 -11.95
CA SER A 146 -5.19 9.61 -12.23
C SER A 146 -5.97 8.44 -11.64
N ILE A 147 -6.97 8.73 -10.83
CA ILE A 147 -7.96 7.79 -10.33
C ILE A 147 -9.19 7.94 -11.23
N LEU A 148 -9.42 6.94 -12.08
CA LEU A 148 -10.46 6.98 -13.11
C LEU A 148 -11.81 6.48 -12.61
N GLY A 149 -11.80 5.74 -11.50
CA GLY A 149 -12.99 5.19 -10.88
C GLY A 149 -12.66 4.24 -9.75
N SER A 150 -13.69 3.82 -9.05
CA SER A 150 -13.60 2.79 -8.02
C SER A 150 -14.49 1.60 -8.36
N ARG A 151 -14.06 0.43 -7.96
CA ARG A 151 -14.89 -0.78 -8.04
C ARG A 151 -15.51 -1.03 -6.67
N PRO A 152 -16.83 -1.28 -6.58
CA PRO A 152 -17.42 -1.64 -5.30
C PRO A 152 -16.78 -2.94 -4.80
N LEU A 153 -16.35 -2.92 -3.56
CA LEU A 153 -16.02 -4.15 -2.83
C LEU A 153 -17.38 -4.81 -2.57
N ASN A 154 -17.73 -5.82 -3.36
CA ASN A 154 -18.93 -6.60 -3.07
C ASN A 154 -18.75 -7.22 -1.68
N ARG A 155 -19.69 -6.90 -0.83
CA ARG A 155 -19.84 -7.53 0.49
C ARG A 155 -20.22 -8.99 0.34
#